data_988ac694dd6f7693713e11ec00899147
#
_entry.id   988ac694dd6f7693713e11ec00899147
#
_cell.length_a   1.000
_cell.length_b   1.000
_cell.length_c   1.000
_cell.angle_alpha   90.00
_cell.angle_beta   90.00
_cell.angle_gamma   90.00
#
_symmetry.space_group_name_H-M   'P 1'
#
loop_
_entity.id
_entity.type
_entity.pdbx_description
1 polymer ?
#
loop_
_entity_poly.entity_id
_entity_poly.type
_entity_poly.pdbx_seq_one_letter_code
_entity_poly.pdbx_strand_id
1 'polypeptide(L)'
;IASEYSQKLFKEDKYSDYLLFHGLTVQLAEALAEYVHALIRIECGFKTEEPDKNREILAQKYRGARYSFGYPACPKVSDSNIQLSLLDAKRINLIMDESEQLHPEQSTTAIISLHSKAKYFSA
;
A
#
# COMPACT_ATOMS: atom_id res chain seq x y z
N ILE A 1 14.01 10.32 0.20
CA ILE A 1 13.75 11.51 -0.66
C ILE A 1 12.39 12.14 -0.29
N ALA A 2 11.26 11.41 -0.39
CA ALA A 2 9.95 12.01 -0.11
C ALA A 2 9.82 12.49 1.34
N SER A 3 10.15 11.64 2.30
CA SER A 3 10.11 11.97 3.75
C SER A 3 11.03 13.14 4.10
N GLU A 4 12.22 13.21 3.53
CA GLU A 4 13.16 14.31 3.75
C GLU A 4 12.60 15.64 3.21
N TYR A 5 11.97 15.61 2.03
CA TYR A 5 11.35 16.80 1.46
C TYR A 5 10.12 17.26 2.26
N SER A 6 9.28 16.32 2.71
CA SER A 6 8.19 16.62 3.65
C SER A 6 8.70 17.32 4.92
N GLN A 7 9.74 16.75 5.56
CA GLN A 7 10.33 17.33 6.75
C GLN A 7 10.94 18.72 6.51
N LYS A 8 11.53 18.94 5.32
CA LYS A 8 12.03 20.26 4.94
C LYS A 8 10.91 21.29 4.86
N LEU A 9 9.81 20.97 4.18
CA LEU A 9 8.65 21.86 4.09
C LEU A 9 8.08 22.20 5.47
N PHE A 10 7.99 21.21 6.35
CA PHE A 10 7.53 21.41 7.72
C PHE A 10 8.44 22.35 8.51
N LYS A 11 9.77 22.17 8.43
CA LYS A 11 10.77 23.03 9.09
C LYS A 11 10.82 24.46 8.56
N GLU A 12 10.40 24.66 7.29
CA GLU A 12 10.34 25.98 6.66
C GLU A 12 8.98 26.68 6.89
N ASP A 13 8.14 26.18 7.80
CA ASP A 13 6.78 26.67 8.08
C ASP A 13 5.85 26.69 6.86
N LYS A 14 6.19 25.93 5.82
CA LYS A 14 5.36 25.75 4.61
C LYS A 14 4.31 24.66 4.81
N TYR A 15 3.44 24.86 5.80
CA TYR A 15 2.55 23.81 6.27
C TYR A 15 1.54 23.34 5.22
N SER A 16 1.00 24.25 4.42
CA SER A 16 0.08 23.89 3.32
C SER A 16 0.75 23.02 2.26
N ASP A 17 1.98 23.38 1.87
CA ASP A 17 2.76 22.60 0.89
C ASP A 17 3.15 21.23 1.46
N TYR A 18 3.49 21.19 2.74
CA TYR A 18 3.73 19.93 3.46
C TYR A 18 2.52 19.00 3.40
N LEU A 19 1.31 19.47 3.73
CA LEU A 19 0.10 18.66 3.71
C LEU A 19 -0.24 18.14 2.32
N LEU A 20 -0.15 19.01 1.31
CA LEU A 20 -0.40 18.63 -0.09
C LEU A 20 0.60 17.60 -0.58
N PHE A 21 1.89 17.82 -0.30
CA PHE A 21 2.94 16.87 -0.70
C PHE A 21 2.81 15.54 0.02
N HIS A 22 2.54 15.56 1.34
CA HIS A 22 2.31 14.36 2.12
C HIS A 22 1.12 13.56 1.56
N GLY A 23 -0.02 14.20 1.33
CA GLY A 23 -1.19 13.56 0.74
C GLY A 23 -0.92 12.97 -0.65
N LEU A 24 -0.19 13.69 -1.50
CA LEU A 24 0.21 13.19 -2.82
C LEU A 24 1.07 11.92 -2.70
N THR A 25 2.06 11.91 -1.82
CA THR A 25 2.97 10.77 -1.68
C THR A 25 2.28 9.53 -1.11
N VAL A 26 1.32 9.70 -0.19
CA VAL A 26 0.46 8.61 0.28
C VAL A 26 -0.38 8.03 -0.86
N GLN A 27 -1.02 8.88 -1.67
CA GLN A 27 -1.80 8.43 -2.82
C GLN A 27 -0.95 7.72 -3.88
N LEU A 28 0.30 8.15 -4.08
CA LEU A 28 1.23 7.47 -4.97
C LEU A 28 1.60 6.07 -4.46
N ALA A 29 1.78 5.89 -3.15
CA ALA A 29 2.04 4.58 -2.57
C ALA A 29 0.85 3.62 -2.77
N GLU A 30 -0.38 4.09 -2.60
CA GLU A 30 -1.59 3.31 -2.86
C GLU A 30 -1.76 2.98 -4.35
N ALA A 31 -1.50 3.93 -5.23
CA ALA A 31 -1.53 3.70 -6.68
C ALA A 31 -0.49 2.66 -7.11
N LEU A 32 0.71 2.72 -6.54
CA LEU A 32 1.76 1.73 -6.77
C LEU A 32 1.34 0.33 -6.28
N ALA A 33 0.70 0.24 -5.11
CA ALA A 33 0.18 -1.01 -4.59
C ALA A 33 -0.88 -1.62 -5.52
N GLU A 34 -1.77 -0.79 -6.10
CA GLU A 34 -2.74 -1.25 -7.10
C GLU A 34 -2.06 -1.74 -8.38
N TYR A 35 -1.08 -0.99 -8.87
CA TYR A 35 -0.30 -1.38 -10.05
C TYR A 35 0.44 -2.72 -9.84
N VAL A 36 1.13 -2.89 -8.73
CA VAL A 36 1.82 -4.14 -8.40
C VAL A 36 0.83 -5.30 -8.25
N HIS A 37 -0.35 -5.07 -7.65
CA HIS A 37 -1.39 -6.08 -7.57
C HIS A 37 -1.89 -6.52 -8.95
N ALA A 38 -2.06 -5.58 -9.90
CA ALA A 38 -2.41 -5.91 -11.28
C ALA A 38 -1.31 -6.77 -11.94
N LEU A 39 -0.03 -6.42 -11.78
CA LEU A 39 1.08 -7.23 -12.29
C LEU A 39 1.05 -8.66 -11.74
N ILE A 40 0.82 -8.83 -10.44
CA ILE A 40 0.73 -10.15 -9.79
C ILE A 40 -0.42 -10.97 -10.39
N ARG A 41 -1.60 -10.37 -10.59
CA ARG A 41 -2.74 -11.05 -11.24
C ARG A 41 -2.39 -11.51 -12.65
N ILE A 42 -1.73 -10.65 -13.43
CA ILE A 42 -1.30 -10.97 -14.80
C ILE A 42 -0.30 -12.13 -14.81
N GLU A 43 0.74 -12.07 -13.95
CA GLU A 43 1.75 -13.12 -13.82
C GLU A 43 1.16 -14.46 -13.36
N CYS A 44 0.13 -14.41 -12.51
CA CYS A 44 -0.60 -15.60 -12.07
C CYS A 44 -1.63 -16.13 -13.08
N GLY A 45 -1.70 -15.56 -14.29
CA GLY A 45 -2.53 -16.07 -15.39
C GLY A 45 -3.92 -15.48 -15.47
N PHE A 46 -4.24 -14.41 -14.72
CA PHE A 46 -5.57 -13.78 -14.71
C PHE A 46 -5.67 -12.54 -15.61
N LYS A 47 -4.79 -12.40 -16.59
CA LYS A 47 -4.75 -11.24 -17.49
C LYS A 47 -6.10 -10.94 -18.17
N THR A 48 -6.88 -11.97 -18.51
CA THR A 48 -8.19 -11.82 -19.16
C THR A 48 -9.28 -11.31 -18.23
N GLU A 49 -9.03 -11.30 -16.93
CA GLU A 49 -9.95 -10.80 -15.91
C GLU A 49 -9.58 -9.37 -15.44
N GLU A 50 -8.55 -8.76 -16.06
CA GLU A 50 -8.18 -7.38 -15.75
C GLU A 50 -9.14 -6.38 -16.41
N PRO A 51 -9.58 -5.35 -15.65
CA PRO A 51 -10.43 -4.31 -16.20
C PRO A 51 -9.67 -3.41 -17.18
N ASP A 52 -10.30 -3.04 -18.28
CA ASP A 52 -9.72 -2.10 -19.26
C ASP A 52 -9.86 -0.62 -18.84
N LYS A 53 -10.76 -0.33 -17.88
CA LYS A 53 -11.11 1.05 -17.52
C LYS A 53 -10.72 1.36 -16.07
N ASN A 54 -10.10 2.51 -15.87
CA ASN A 54 -9.74 2.99 -14.53
C ASN A 54 -10.93 2.99 -13.55
N ARG A 55 -12.15 3.32 -14.02
CA ARG A 55 -13.36 3.28 -13.18
C ARG A 55 -13.65 1.89 -12.63
N GLU A 56 -13.33 0.86 -13.40
CA GLU A 56 -13.55 -0.54 -12.99
C GLU A 56 -12.46 -0.99 -12.03
N ILE A 57 -11.22 -0.52 -12.22
CA ILE A 57 -10.12 -0.72 -11.26
C ILE A 57 -10.48 -0.09 -9.91
N LEU A 58 -10.93 1.18 -9.91
CA LEU A 58 -11.37 1.86 -8.70
C LEU A 58 -12.58 1.20 -8.03
N ALA A 59 -13.44 0.56 -8.82
CA ALA A 59 -14.56 -0.24 -8.33
C ALA A 59 -14.17 -1.68 -7.96
N GLN A 60 -12.86 -2.00 -8.00
CA GLN A 60 -12.30 -3.32 -7.65
C GLN A 60 -12.95 -4.49 -8.40
N LYS A 61 -13.27 -4.27 -9.68
CA LYS A 61 -13.88 -5.28 -10.55
C LYS A 61 -12.81 -6.19 -11.16
N TYR A 62 -11.99 -6.78 -10.34
CA TYR A 62 -10.96 -7.74 -10.71
C TYR A 62 -10.95 -8.91 -9.72
N ARG A 63 -10.23 -9.97 -10.06
CA ARG A 63 -10.05 -11.12 -9.19
C ARG A 63 -9.16 -10.79 -8.00
N GLY A 64 -9.61 -11.21 -6.82
CA GLY A 64 -8.80 -11.11 -5.59
C GLY A 64 -8.94 -9.80 -4.85
N ALA A 65 -8.19 -9.70 -3.75
CA ALA A 65 -8.15 -8.52 -2.89
C ALA A 65 -6.80 -8.41 -2.20
N ARG A 66 -6.46 -7.19 -1.78
CA ARG A 66 -5.34 -6.91 -0.88
C ARG A 66 -5.87 -6.69 0.54
N TYR A 67 -5.17 -7.23 1.51
CA TYR A 67 -5.49 -7.07 2.93
C TYR A 67 -4.27 -6.53 3.67
N SER A 68 -4.33 -5.31 4.14
CA SER A 68 -3.30 -4.70 4.97
C SER A 68 -3.55 -5.01 6.45
N PHE A 69 -2.48 -5.05 7.23
CA PHE A 69 -2.58 -5.18 8.69
C PHE A 69 -3.17 -3.90 9.31
N GLY A 70 -3.89 -4.04 10.42
CA GLY A 70 -4.64 -2.96 11.05
C GLY A 70 -6.09 -2.82 10.57
N TYR A 71 -6.52 -3.62 9.59
CA TYR A 71 -7.89 -3.65 9.05
C TYR A 71 -8.62 -4.93 9.43
N PRO A 72 -9.96 -5.01 9.29
CA PRO A 72 -10.76 -6.12 9.84
C PRO A 72 -10.32 -7.53 9.43
N ALA A 73 -9.74 -7.69 8.24
CA ALA A 73 -9.24 -9.00 7.79
C ALA A 73 -7.93 -9.41 8.48
N CYS A 74 -7.11 -8.44 8.87
CA CYS A 74 -5.80 -8.63 9.50
C CYS A 74 -5.61 -7.59 10.61
N PRO A 75 -6.34 -7.70 11.74
CA PRO A 75 -6.48 -6.58 12.69
C PRO A 75 -5.21 -6.25 13.47
N LYS A 76 -4.27 -7.17 13.57
CA LYS A 76 -3.08 -7.00 14.39
C LYS A 76 -1.94 -6.39 13.57
N VAL A 77 -1.64 -5.11 13.79
CA VAL A 77 -0.61 -4.36 13.04
C VAL A 77 0.79 -4.95 13.23
N SER A 78 1.11 -5.41 14.45
CA SER A 78 2.42 -6.01 14.74
C SER A 78 2.76 -7.26 13.91
N ASP A 79 1.77 -7.93 13.33
CA ASP A 79 1.99 -9.07 12.44
C ASP A 79 2.66 -8.65 11.10
N SER A 80 2.66 -7.35 10.78
CA SER A 80 3.47 -6.79 9.69
C SER A 80 4.96 -7.09 9.84
N ASN A 81 5.47 -7.24 11.07
CA ASN A 81 6.87 -7.61 11.30
C ASN A 81 7.22 -8.97 10.69
N ILE A 82 6.30 -9.92 10.73
CA ILE A 82 6.46 -11.25 10.12
C ILE A 82 6.57 -11.08 8.60
N GLN A 83 5.68 -10.30 8.02
CA GLN A 83 5.67 -10.01 6.57
C GLN A 83 6.96 -9.31 6.14
N LEU A 84 7.40 -8.27 6.85
CA LEU A 84 8.63 -7.54 6.56
C LEU A 84 9.86 -8.44 6.64
N SER A 85 9.89 -9.35 7.61
CA SER A 85 10.96 -10.33 7.77
C SER A 85 10.99 -11.34 6.61
N LEU A 86 9.83 -11.89 6.22
CA LEU A 86 9.71 -12.84 5.11
C LEU A 86 10.15 -12.23 3.76
N LEU A 87 9.87 -10.93 3.56
CA LEU A 87 10.19 -10.22 2.33
C LEU A 87 11.60 -9.62 2.32
N ASP A 88 12.35 -9.75 3.42
CA ASP A 88 13.63 -9.04 3.60
C ASP A 88 13.50 -7.54 3.29
N ALA A 89 12.48 -6.91 3.89
CA ALA A 89 12.11 -5.53 3.60
C ALA A 89 13.23 -4.52 3.91
N LYS A 90 14.19 -4.89 4.75
CA LYS A 90 15.38 -4.07 5.04
C LYS A 90 16.22 -3.78 3.81
N ARG A 91 16.22 -4.65 2.79
CA ARG A 91 16.94 -4.44 1.52
C ARG A 91 16.47 -3.22 0.74
N ILE A 92 15.25 -2.73 1.02
CA ILE A 92 14.67 -1.50 0.46
C ILE A 92 14.53 -0.40 1.51
N ASN A 93 15.19 -0.53 2.65
CA ASN A 93 15.12 0.39 3.79
C ASN A 93 13.71 0.57 4.35
N LEU A 94 12.86 -0.46 4.26
CA LEU A 94 11.54 -0.47 4.88
C LEU A 94 11.62 -1.19 6.23
N ILE A 95 11.26 -0.46 7.28
CA ILE A 95 11.23 -0.96 8.65
C ILE A 95 9.92 -0.56 9.34
N MET A 96 9.60 -1.22 10.43
CA MET A 96 8.53 -0.81 11.34
C MET A 96 9.15 -0.42 12.69
N ASP A 97 8.70 0.70 13.26
CA ASP A 97 9.18 1.20 14.54
C ASP A 97 8.41 0.61 15.74
N GLU A 98 8.78 1.03 16.96
CA GLU A 98 8.14 0.58 18.20
C GLU A 98 6.69 1.04 18.35
N SER A 99 6.29 2.07 17.57
CA SER A 99 4.91 2.56 17.51
C SER A 99 4.07 1.85 16.45
N GLU A 100 4.61 0.76 15.86
CA GLU A 100 3.99 -0.01 14.78
C GLU A 100 3.76 0.81 13.50
N GLN A 101 4.60 1.83 13.23
CA GLN A 101 4.57 2.62 12.01
C GLN A 101 5.65 2.19 11.02
N LEU A 102 5.29 2.18 9.74
CA LEU A 102 6.24 1.90 8.65
C LEU A 102 7.10 3.13 8.33
N HIS A 103 8.38 2.89 8.12
CA HIS A 103 9.34 3.90 7.66
C HIS A 103 10.05 3.41 6.39
N PRO A 104 10.04 4.22 5.29
CA PRO A 104 9.40 5.54 5.16
C PRO A 104 7.88 5.53 5.40
N GLU A 105 7.34 6.62 5.95
CA GLU A 105 5.91 6.75 6.29
C GLU A 105 4.98 6.52 5.09
N GLN A 106 5.42 6.92 3.88
CA GLN A 106 4.68 6.70 2.62
C GLN A 106 4.94 5.29 2.07
N SER A 107 4.66 4.29 2.89
CA SER A 107 4.83 2.88 2.54
C SER A 107 3.57 2.10 2.90
N THR A 108 3.30 1.05 2.16
CA THR A 108 2.20 0.14 2.45
C THR A 108 2.63 -1.31 2.26
N THR A 109 2.01 -2.20 3.01
CA THR A 109 2.19 -3.64 2.88
C THR A 109 0.83 -4.31 2.80
N ALA A 110 0.75 -5.45 2.12
CA ALA A 110 -0.50 -6.19 2.05
C ALA A 110 -0.26 -7.68 1.79
N ILE A 111 -1.22 -8.49 2.23
CA ILE A 111 -1.38 -9.87 1.80
C ILE A 111 -2.32 -9.86 0.61
N ILE A 112 -1.94 -10.54 -0.48
CA ILE A 112 -2.76 -10.66 -1.69
C ILE A 112 -3.42 -12.04 -1.71
N SER A 113 -4.74 -12.06 -1.86
CA SER A 113 -5.51 -13.27 -2.13
C SER A 113 -6.07 -13.22 -3.54
N LEU A 114 -5.73 -14.19 -4.37
CA LEU A 114 -6.19 -14.29 -5.76
C LEU A 114 -7.47 -15.11 -5.92
N HIS A 115 -8.18 -15.40 -4.84
CA HIS A 115 -9.41 -16.16 -4.88
C HIS A 115 -10.57 -15.30 -5.42
N SER A 116 -11.40 -15.87 -6.30
CA SER A 116 -12.51 -15.14 -6.94
C SER A 116 -13.59 -14.61 -5.99
N LYS A 117 -13.67 -15.18 -4.77
CA LYS A 117 -14.57 -14.72 -3.72
C LYS A 117 -13.90 -13.78 -2.70
N ALA A 118 -12.59 -13.51 -2.87
CA ALA A 118 -11.93 -12.53 -2.02
C ALA A 118 -12.51 -11.14 -2.32
N LYS A 119 -12.87 -10.41 -1.27
CA LYS A 119 -13.46 -9.07 -1.34
C LYS A 119 -12.84 -8.18 -0.31
N TYR A 120 -12.74 -6.90 -0.62
CA TYR A 120 -12.43 -5.89 0.39
C TYR A 120 -13.60 -5.79 1.39
N PHE A 121 -13.24 -5.61 2.65
CA PHE A 121 -14.23 -5.27 3.65
C PHE A 121 -14.51 -3.77 3.54
N SER A 122 -15.71 -3.42 3.09
CA SER A 122 -16.22 -2.06 3.30
C SER A 122 -16.60 -1.93 4.76
N ALA A 123 -16.07 -0.90 5.43
CA ALA A 123 -16.53 -0.50 6.74
C ALA A 123 -17.95 0.05 6.68
#